data_a3130eeabb7278efea93d3ad44cbde4e
#
_entry.id   a3130eeabb7278efea93d3ad44cbde4e
#
_cell.length_a   1.000
_cell.length_b   1.000
_cell.length_c   1.000
_cell.angle_alpha   90.00
_cell.angle_beta   90.00
_cell.angle_gamma   90.00
#
_symmetry.space_group_name_H-M   'P 1'
#
loop_
_entity.id
_entity.type
_entity.pdbx_description
1 polymer ?
#
loop_
_entity_poly.entity_id
_entity_poly.type
_entity_poly.pdbx_seq_one_letter_code
_entity_poly.pdbx_strand_id
1 'polypeptide(L)'
;MSWLLLATIGQFINAIVAFLDKYIVSDEKALPKPFVYAFYSCLLTGFWIIIYYIPGLHLLGIPTLDNVHKPTIQVIGMSFLAAYTFFMALVSMYEALRKAEAVNVMPVIGAVSAIATMGMSYLFLEVTLSNNFIWGVIVLALGTLLVAQSIPKRNTVLLLVHSGVFFALHYITMKGL
;
A
#
# COMPACT_ATOMS: atom_id res chain seq x y z
N MET A 1 -19.57 -14.06 5.79
CA MET A 1 -19.46 -12.85 4.96
C MET A 1 -18.70 -13.20 3.70
N SER A 2 -19.19 -12.78 2.53
CA SER A 2 -18.45 -13.05 1.31
C SER A 2 -17.17 -12.17 1.29
N TRP A 3 -16.06 -12.74 0.85
CA TRP A 3 -14.79 -12.02 0.69
C TRP A 3 -14.95 -10.75 -0.16
N LEU A 4 -15.88 -10.79 -1.14
CA LEU A 4 -16.20 -9.66 -2.00
C LEU A 4 -16.72 -8.44 -1.22
N LEU A 5 -17.60 -8.68 -0.23
CA LEU A 5 -18.14 -7.61 0.61
C LEU A 5 -17.04 -6.96 1.45
N LEU A 6 -16.16 -7.77 2.04
CA LEU A 6 -15.01 -7.25 2.80
C LEU A 6 -14.05 -6.46 1.92
N ALA A 7 -13.76 -6.95 0.72
CA ALA A 7 -12.92 -6.23 -0.23
C ALA A 7 -13.55 -4.89 -0.64
N THR A 8 -14.87 -4.88 -0.92
CA THR A 8 -15.58 -3.64 -1.29
C THR A 8 -15.56 -2.62 -0.15
N ILE A 9 -15.83 -3.04 1.09
CA ILE A 9 -15.76 -2.16 2.27
C ILE A 9 -14.32 -1.64 2.44
N GLY A 10 -13.32 -2.50 2.31
CA GLY A 10 -11.91 -2.11 2.40
C GLY A 10 -11.53 -1.04 1.36
N GLN A 11 -11.97 -1.20 0.11
CA GLN A 11 -11.72 -0.21 -0.94
C GLN A 11 -12.44 1.11 -0.68
N PHE A 12 -13.66 1.07 -0.14
CA PHE A 12 -14.39 2.28 0.23
C PHE A 12 -13.66 3.05 1.35
N ILE A 13 -13.18 2.35 2.38
CA ILE A 13 -12.37 2.95 3.45
C ILE A 13 -11.07 3.54 2.88
N ASN A 14 -10.38 2.81 2.01
CA ASN A 14 -9.17 3.31 1.36
C ASN A 14 -9.41 4.59 0.54
N ALA A 15 -10.56 4.69 -0.14
CA ALA A 15 -10.93 5.91 -0.84
C ALA A 15 -11.10 7.11 0.12
N ILE A 16 -11.79 6.90 1.25
CA ILE A 16 -11.94 7.94 2.27
C ILE A 16 -10.58 8.37 2.82
N VAL A 17 -9.70 7.41 3.14
CA VAL A 17 -8.33 7.68 3.63
C VAL A 17 -7.55 8.50 2.61
N ALA A 18 -7.62 8.16 1.31
CA ALA A 18 -6.93 8.89 0.27
C ALA A 18 -7.37 10.37 0.17
N PHE A 19 -8.67 10.65 0.36
CA PHE A 19 -9.17 12.03 0.42
C PHE A 19 -8.68 12.77 1.67
N LEU A 20 -8.69 12.13 2.82
CA LEU A 20 -8.17 12.69 4.07
C LEU A 20 -6.67 12.97 3.95
N ASP A 21 -5.90 12.03 3.42
CA ASP A 21 -4.47 12.19 3.17
C ASP A 21 -4.21 13.38 2.25
N LYS A 22 -4.96 13.50 1.15
CA LYS A 22 -4.85 14.65 0.24
C LYS A 22 -5.11 15.97 0.99
N TYR A 23 -6.16 16.02 1.80
CA TYR A 23 -6.50 17.20 2.57
C TYR A 23 -5.36 17.60 3.53
N ILE A 24 -4.85 16.63 4.30
CA ILE A 24 -3.79 16.84 5.29
C ILE A 24 -2.47 17.27 4.63
N VAL A 25 -2.05 16.59 3.54
CA VAL A 25 -0.76 16.88 2.88
C VAL A 25 -0.79 18.18 2.07
N SER A 26 -1.98 18.67 1.71
CA SER A 26 -2.14 19.92 0.98
C SER A 26 -2.03 21.16 1.87
N ASP A 27 -2.22 21.01 3.19
CA ASP A 27 -2.08 22.10 4.15
C ASP A 27 -0.61 22.28 4.56
N GLU A 28 0.08 23.21 3.89
CA GLU A 28 1.50 23.53 4.17
C GLU A 28 1.77 24.04 5.58
N LYS A 29 0.76 24.58 6.26
CA LYS A 29 0.88 25.07 7.64
C LYS A 29 0.79 23.93 8.65
N ALA A 30 -0.06 22.94 8.37
CA ALA A 30 -0.24 21.78 9.24
C ALA A 30 0.92 20.77 9.10
N LEU A 31 1.38 20.51 7.86
CA LEU A 31 2.42 19.51 7.59
C LEU A 31 3.39 19.98 6.49
N PRO A 32 4.51 20.61 6.86
CA PRO A 32 5.44 21.20 5.90
C PRO A 32 6.16 20.17 5.01
N LYS A 33 6.22 18.90 5.42
CA LYS A 33 6.95 17.86 4.67
C LYS A 33 6.17 16.54 4.62
N PRO A 34 5.84 16.01 3.42
CA PRO A 34 5.21 14.69 3.22
C PRO A 34 5.95 13.53 3.90
N PHE A 35 7.29 13.62 3.98
CA PHE A 35 8.13 12.68 4.70
C PHE A 35 7.74 12.53 6.19
N VAL A 36 7.47 13.65 6.85
CA VAL A 36 7.08 13.65 8.28
C VAL A 36 5.74 12.96 8.47
N TYR A 37 4.79 13.21 7.55
CA TYR A 37 3.49 12.54 7.58
C TYR A 37 3.61 11.03 7.35
N ALA A 38 4.41 10.61 6.37
CA ALA A 38 4.70 9.19 6.13
C ALA A 38 5.32 8.53 7.36
N PHE A 39 6.26 9.21 8.03
CA PHE A 39 6.90 8.69 9.24
C PHE A 39 5.88 8.45 10.37
N TYR A 40 5.04 9.43 10.68
CA TYR A 40 4.01 9.27 11.71
C TYR A 40 2.94 8.24 11.32
N SER A 41 2.56 8.15 10.05
CA SER A 41 1.63 7.13 9.56
C SER A 41 2.19 5.72 9.79
N CYS A 42 3.47 5.49 9.47
CA CYS A 42 4.13 4.21 9.73
C CYS A 42 4.26 3.93 11.23
N LEU A 43 4.61 4.95 12.03
CA LEU A 43 4.73 4.80 13.48
C LEU A 43 3.38 4.42 14.11
N LEU A 44 2.30 5.12 13.73
CA LEU A 44 0.95 4.85 14.24
C LEU A 44 0.47 3.45 13.86
N THR A 45 0.84 2.96 12.68
CA THR A 45 0.52 1.58 12.28
C THR A 45 1.14 0.57 13.26
N GLY A 46 2.32 0.85 13.82
CA GLY A 46 2.95 0.01 14.84
C GLY A 46 2.17 -0.10 16.15
N PHE A 47 1.31 0.86 16.48
CA PHE A 47 0.48 0.80 17.70
C PHE A 47 -0.60 -0.30 17.67
N TRP A 48 -0.89 -0.89 16.51
CA TRP A 48 -1.79 -2.05 16.41
C TRP A 48 -1.33 -3.22 17.29
N ILE A 49 -0.03 -3.35 17.57
CA ILE A 49 0.47 -4.39 18.46
C ILE A 49 -0.12 -4.29 19.87
N ILE A 50 -0.51 -3.09 20.33
CA ILE A 50 -1.11 -2.86 21.64
C ILE A 50 -2.42 -3.62 21.79
N ILE A 51 -3.17 -3.81 20.70
CA ILE A 51 -4.44 -4.54 20.69
C ILE A 51 -4.25 -5.97 21.22
N TYR A 52 -3.12 -6.61 20.95
CA TYR A 52 -2.84 -7.97 21.42
C TYR A 52 -2.64 -8.06 22.94
N TYR A 53 -2.41 -6.94 23.61
CA TYR A 53 -2.27 -6.88 25.07
C TYR A 53 -3.59 -6.59 25.80
N ILE A 54 -4.69 -6.33 25.09
CA ILE A 54 -5.99 -6.06 25.69
C ILE A 54 -6.65 -7.40 26.10
N PRO A 55 -6.90 -7.63 27.40
CA PRO A 55 -7.55 -8.87 27.85
C PRO A 55 -8.94 -9.06 27.24
N GLY A 56 -9.27 -10.27 26.83
CA GLY A 56 -10.60 -10.60 26.32
C GLY A 56 -10.81 -10.43 24.81
N LEU A 57 -9.90 -9.81 24.08
CA LEU A 57 -10.02 -9.66 22.61
C LEU A 57 -9.95 -11.00 21.85
N HIS A 58 -9.37 -12.04 22.44
CA HIS A 58 -9.41 -13.40 21.90
C HIS A 58 -10.84 -13.94 21.75
N LEU A 59 -11.78 -13.46 22.57
CA LEU A 59 -13.20 -13.83 22.48
C LEU A 59 -13.86 -13.28 21.21
N LEU A 60 -13.27 -12.26 20.59
CA LEU A 60 -13.69 -11.68 19.32
C LEU A 60 -13.00 -12.31 18.12
N GLY A 61 -12.23 -13.40 18.32
CA GLY A 61 -11.49 -14.09 17.26
C GLY A 61 -10.20 -13.38 16.80
N ILE A 62 -9.72 -12.42 17.60
CA ILE A 62 -8.42 -11.77 17.32
C ILE A 62 -7.31 -12.73 17.77
N PRO A 63 -6.32 -13.01 16.92
CA PRO A 63 -5.21 -13.89 17.27
C PRO A 63 -4.47 -13.40 18.52
N THR A 64 -4.11 -14.32 19.42
CA THR A 64 -3.31 -14.02 20.61
C THR A 64 -1.83 -14.11 20.31
N LEU A 65 -0.99 -13.45 21.14
CA LEU A 65 0.48 -13.53 21.03
C LEU A 65 1.05 -14.93 21.29
N ASP A 66 0.26 -15.85 21.85
CA ASP A 66 0.68 -17.23 22.09
C ASP A 66 1.08 -17.98 20.83
N ASN A 67 0.61 -17.53 19.67
CA ASN A 67 0.96 -18.07 18.35
C ASN A 67 2.18 -17.39 17.72
N VAL A 68 2.78 -16.40 18.38
CA VAL A 68 3.93 -15.67 17.85
C VAL A 68 5.22 -16.39 18.24
N HIS A 69 5.86 -17.01 17.27
CA HIS A 69 7.16 -17.67 17.44
C HIS A 69 8.28 -16.62 17.46
N LYS A 70 9.40 -16.97 18.10
CA LYS A 70 10.60 -16.11 18.07
C LYS A 70 11.03 -15.91 16.62
N PRO A 71 11.17 -14.65 16.15
CA PRO A 71 11.51 -14.39 14.76
C PRO A 71 12.94 -14.88 14.47
N THR A 72 13.13 -15.47 13.30
CA THR A 72 14.45 -15.79 12.77
C THR A 72 15.13 -14.52 12.27
N ILE A 73 16.45 -14.54 12.10
CA ILE A 73 17.20 -13.41 11.53
C ILE A 73 16.69 -13.03 10.13
N GLN A 74 16.26 -14.02 9.35
CA GLN A 74 15.68 -13.82 8.05
C GLN A 74 14.35 -13.05 8.13
N VAL A 75 13.44 -13.46 9.02
CA VAL A 75 12.15 -12.78 9.24
C VAL A 75 12.39 -11.34 9.69
N ILE A 76 13.35 -11.09 10.57
CA ILE A 76 13.72 -9.73 11.00
C ILE A 76 14.19 -8.90 9.81
N GLY A 77 15.12 -9.42 9.00
CA GLY A 77 15.65 -8.73 7.82
C GLY A 77 14.56 -8.40 6.79
N MET A 78 13.71 -9.37 6.50
CA MET A 78 12.58 -9.18 5.56
C MET A 78 11.55 -8.18 6.11
N SER A 79 11.27 -8.18 7.41
CA SER A 79 10.38 -7.20 8.04
C SER A 79 10.93 -5.78 7.94
N PHE A 80 12.24 -5.57 8.15
CA PHE A 80 12.88 -4.27 7.91
C PHE A 80 12.78 -3.83 6.47
N LEU A 81 13.04 -4.74 5.52
CA LEU A 81 12.91 -4.45 4.09
C LEU A 81 11.46 -4.08 3.73
N ALA A 82 10.49 -4.83 4.23
CA ALA A 82 9.07 -4.54 4.04
C ALA A 82 8.69 -3.17 4.62
N ALA A 83 9.13 -2.85 5.83
CA ALA A 83 8.88 -1.55 6.45
C ALA A 83 9.51 -0.40 5.65
N TYR A 84 10.75 -0.56 5.20
CA TYR A 84 11.45 0.43 4.39
C TYR A 84 10.76 0.68 3.06
N THR A 85 10.40 -0.38 2.34
CA THR A 85 9.71 -0.26 1.04
C THR A 85 8.34 0.38 1.19
N PHE A 86 7.58 0.02 2.22
CA PHE A 86 6.30 0.66 2.53
C PHE A 86 6.45 2.15 2.83
N PHE A 87 7.42 2.51 3.67
CA PHE A 87 7.71 3.90 3.99
C PHE A 87 8.07 4.73 2.75
N MET A 88 8.94 4.21 1.87
CA MET A 88 9.31 4.88 0.62
C MET A 88 8.14 5.02 -0.35
N ALA A 89 7.26 4.03 -0.39
CA ALA A 89 6.02 4.10 -1.15
C ALA A 89 5.12 5.25 -0.66
N LEU A 90 4.91 5.36 0.67
CA LEU A 90 4.11 6.42 1.28
C LEU A 90 4.71 7.81 1.06
N VAL A 91 6.03 7.97 1.25
CA VAL A 91 6.70 9.27 1.01
C VAL A 91 6.44 9.76 -0.42
N SER A 92 6.61 8.87 -1.41
CA SER A 92 6.39 9.22 -2.81
C SER A 92 4.91 9.47 -3.12
N MET A 93 4.01 8.71 -2.52
CA MET A 93 2.56 8.89 -2.66
C MET A 93 2.13 10.24 -2.10
N TYR A 94 2.55 10.59 -0.90
CA TYR A 94 2.18 11.86 -0.26
C TYR A 94 2.79 13.07 -0.98
N GLU A 95 4.02 12.95 -1.49
CA GLU A 95 4.61 13.98 -2.33
C GLU A 95 3.85 14.16 -3.66
N ALA A 96 3.34 13.07 -4.24
CA ALA A 96 2.50 13.11 -5.42
C ALA A 96 1.12 13.73 -5.12
N LEU A 97 0.48 13.33 -4.01
CA LEU A 97 -0.80 13.88 -3.55
C LEU A 97 -0.70 15.39 -3.26
N ARG A 98 0.44 15.87 -2.80
CA ARG A 98 0.68 17.31 -2.64
C ARG A 98 0.64 18.06 -3.97
N LYS A 99 1.11 17.43 -5.06
CA LYS A 99 1.27 18.04 -6.39
C LYS A 99 0.09 17.82 -7.32
N ALA A 100 -0.78 16.86 -7.05
CA ALA A 100 -1.90 16.50 -7.91
C ALA A 100 -3.11 16.01 -7.08
N GLU A 101 -4.27 15.97 -7.72
CA GLU A 101 -5.51 15.51 -7.09
C GLU A 101 -5.52 14.01 -6.85
N ALA A 102 -6.15 13.56 -5.75
CA ALA A 102 -6.21 12.16 -5.37
C ALA A 102 -6.85 11.28 -6.45
N VAL A 103 -7.85 11.80 -7.16
CA VAL A 103 -8.52 11.10 -8.27
C VAL A 103 -7.57 10.79 -9.44
N ASN A 104 -6.49 11.55 -9.60
CA ASN A 104 -5.48 11.32 -10.63
C ASN A 104 -4.27 10.53 -10.11
N VAL A 105 -3.99 10.60 -8.81
CA VAL A 105 -2.83 9.97 -8.16
C VAL A 105 -3.11 8.49 -7.88
N MET A 106 -4.20 8.19 -7.19
CA MET A 106 -4.47 6.84 -6.68
C MET A 106 -4.66 5.79 -7.78
N PRO A 107 -5.41 6.05 -8.88
CA PRO A 107 -5.53 5.09 -9.96
C PRO A 107 -4.21 4.76 -10.64
N VAL A 108 -3.33 5.74 -10.83
CA VAL A 108 -2.03 5.52 -11.48
C VAL A 108 -1.12 4.67 -10.59
N ILE A 109 -1.06 4.97 -9.28
CA ILE A 109 -0.31 4.14 -8.32
C ILE A 109 -0.86 2.71 -8.31
N GLY A 110 -2.17 2.54 -8.28
CA GLY A 110 -2.83 1.23 -8.31
C GLY A 110 -2.48 0.42 -9.56
N ALA A 111 -2.56 1.04 -10.74
CA ALA A 111 -2.21 0.41 -12.00
C ALA A 111 -0.72 -0.01 -12.05
N VAL A 112 0.19 0.90 -11.68
CA VAL A 112 1.63 0.61 -11.64
C VAL A 112 1.93 -0.49 -10.62
N SER A 113 1.34 -0.43 -9.43
CA SER A 113 1.53 -1.45 -8.39
C SER A 113 1.04 -2.82 -8.84
N ALA A 114 -0.12 -2.90 -9.50
CA ALA A 114 -0.65 -4.16 -9.99
C ALA A 114 0.26 -4.82 -11.04
N ILE A 115 0.73 -4.03 -12.03
CA ILE A 115 1.64 -4.51 -13.07
C ILE A 115 2.99 -4.91 -12.46
N ALA A 116 3.55 -4.07 -11.58
CA ALA A 116 4.83 -4.34 -10.93
C ALA A 116 4.75 -5.60 -10.03
N THR A 117 3.65 -5.75 -9.25
CA THR A 117 3.44 -6.94 -8.42
C THR A 117 3.36 -8.21 -9.28
N MET A 118 2.65 -8.16 -10.40
CA MET A 118 2.58 -9.29 -11.33
C MET A 118 3.97 -9.67 -11.84
N GLY A 119 4.73 -8.69 -12.35
CA GLY A 119 6.10 -8.92 -12.86
C GLY A 119 7.04 -9.45 -11.79
N MET A 120 7.04 -8.85 -10.60
CA MET A 120 7.87 -9.27 -9.47
C MET A 120 7.47 -10.66 -8.93
N SER A 121 6.17 -10.97 -8.88
CA SER A 121 5.70 -12.31 -8.47
C SER A 121 6.21 -13.39 -9.41
N TYR A 122 6.24 -13.12 -10.70
CA TYR A 122 6.81 -14.04 -11.68
C TYR A 122 8.33 -14.20 -11.50
N LEU A 123 9.07 -13.10 -11.28
CA LEU A 123 10.52 -13.11 -11.20
C LEU A 123 11.06 -13.65 -9.87
N PHE A 124 10.43 -13.30 -8.75
CA PHE A 124 10.98 -13.59 -7.41
C PHE A 124 10.27 -14.73 -6.68
N LEU A 125 9.01 -14.98 -6.99
CA LEU A 125 8.22 -16.01 -6.33
C LEU A 125 7.96 -17.21 -7.22
N GLU A 126 8.50 -17.23 -8.45
CA GLU A 126 8.36 -18.31 -9.44
C GLU A 126 6.88 -18.73 -9.67
N VAL A 127 5.96 -17.76 -9.47
CA VAL A 127 4.52 -18.03 -9.63
C VAL A 127 4.22 -18.17 -11.12
N THR A 128 3.64 -19.31 -11.50
CA THR A 128 3.15 -19.51 -12.86
C THR A 128 1.94 -18.63 -13.13
N LEU A 129 2.07 -17.72 -14.10
CA LEU A 129 0.99 -16.81 -14.47
C LEU A 129 0.08 -17.47 -15.50
N SER A 130 -1.20 -17.67 -15.17
CA SER A 130 -2.18 -18.09 -16.18
C SER A 130 -2.51 -16.92 -17.12
N ASN A 131 -2.84 -17.22 -18.38
CA ASN A 131 -3.25 -16.20 -19.34
C ASN A 131 -4.43 -15.36 -18.85
N ASN A 132 -5.40 -15.98 -18.19
CA ASN A 132 -6.55 -15.27 -17.62
C ASN A 132 -6.14 -14.27 -16.54
N PHE A 133 -5.15 -14.61 -15.72
CA PHE A 133 -4.63 -13.71 -14.70
C PHE A 133 -3.92 -12.51 -15.33
N ILE A 134 -3.07 -12.73 -16.34
CA ILE A 134 -2.38 -11.66 -17.06
C ILE A 134 -3.39 -10.68 -17.68
N TRP A 135 -4.37 -11.19 -18.41
CA TRP A 135 -5.42 -10.35 -18.98
C TRP A 135 -6.23 -9.61 -17.92
N GLY A 136 -6.54 -10.25 -16.80
CA GLY A 136 -7.23 -9.63 -15.66
C GLY A 136 -6.45 -8.43 -15.11
N VAL A 137 -5.15 -8.56 -14.92
CA VAL A 137 -4.29 -7.45 -14.43
C VAL A 137 -4.21 -6.32 -15.46
N ILE A 138 -4.08 -6.64 -16.76
CA ILE A 138 -4.04 -5.63 -17.83
C ILE A 138 -5.36 -4.84 -17.89
N VAL A 139 -6.48 -5.54 -17.90
CA VAL A 139 -7.82 -4.90 -17.92
C VAL A 139 -8.03 -4.05 -16.67
N LEU A 140 -7.63 -4.55 -15.49
CA LEU A 140 -7.70 -3.79 -14.23
C LEU A 140 -6.84 -2.52 -14.30
N ALA A 141 -5.60 -2.64 -14.77
CA ALA A 141 -4.71 -1.50 -14.90
C ALA A 141 -5.24 -0.45 -15.89
N LEU A 142 -5.74 -0.89 -17.04
CA LEU A 142 -6.36 0.01 -18.00
C LEU A 142 -7.64 0.66 -17.45
N GLY A 143 -8.50 -0.10 -16.77
CA GLY A 143 -9.71 0.41 -16.14
C GLY A 143 -9.40 1.46 -15.07
N THR A 144 -8.41 1.22 -14.23
CA THR A 144 -7.97 2.20 -13.22
C THR A 144 -7.38 3.46 -13.84
N LEU A 145 -6.61 3.35 -14.93
CA LEU A 145 -6.08 4.51 -15.63
C LEU A 145 -7.19 5.34 -16.31
N LEU A 146 -8.24 4.70 -16.80
CA LEU A 146 -9.39 5.40 -17.40
C LEU A 146 -10.19 6.22 -16.39
N VAL A 147 -10.13 5.87 -15.10
CA VAL A 147 -10.76 6.66 -14.02
C VAL A 147 -9.99 7.95 -13.75
N ALA A 148 -8.70 8.01 -14.06
CA ALA A 148 -7.91 9.23 -13.91
C ALA A 148 -8.39 10.30 -14.89
N GLN A 149 -8.84 11.44 -14.38
CA GLN A 149 -9.41 12.53 -15.20
C GLN A 149 -8.35 13.27 -16.02
N SER A 150 -7.10 13.26 -15.54
CA SER A 150 -5.97 13.88 -16.21
C SER A 150 -4.66 13.18 -15.84
N ILE A 151 -3.71 13.16 -16.78
CA ILE A 151 -2.36 12.65 -16.51
C ILE A 151 -1.56 13.77 -15.82
N PRO A 152 -1.01 13.53 -14.62
CA PRO A 152 -0.21 14.51 -13.91
C PRO A 152 1.06 14.91 -14.68
N LYS A 153 1.68 16.02 -14.30
CA LYS A 153 2.97 16.47 -14.87
C LYS A 153 4.04 15.38 -14.73
N ARG A 154 5.00 15.34 -15.69
CA ARG A 154 6.06 14.32 -15.76
C ARG A 154 6.76 14.05 -14.42
N ASN A 155 7.09 15.09 -13.66
CA ASN A 155 7.75 14.93 -12.36
C ASN A 155 6.86 14.25 -11.33
N THR A 156 5.55 14.45 -11.39
CA THR A 156 4.58 13.76 -10.53
C THR A 156 4.42 12.31 -10.98
N VAL A 157 4.41 12.03 -12.30
CA VAL A 157 4.34 10.67 -12.83
C VAL A 157 5.52 9.81 -12.32
N LEU A 158 6.73 10.36 -12.24
CA LEU A 158 7.87 9.65 -11.68
C LEU A 158 7.65 9.26 -10.22
N LEU A 159 7.05 10.14 -9.41
CA LEU A 159 6.69 9.83 -8.03
C LEU A 159 5.62 8.73 -7.96
N LEU A 160 4.65 8.74 -8.87
CA LEU A 160 3.60 7.72 -8.94
C LEU A 160 4.17 6.34 -9.29
N VAL A 161 5.06 6.29 -10.28
CA VAL A 161 5.75 5.05 -10.67
C VAL A 161 6.61 4.54 -9.51
N HIS A 162 7.40 5.42 -8.89
CA HIS A 162 8.21 5.07 -7.73
C HIS A 162 7.34 4.51 -6.59
N SER A 163 6.27 5.20 -6.23
CA SER A 163 5.33 4.74 -5.20
C SER A 163 4.73 3.37 -5.53
N GLY A 164 4.22 3.18 -6.76
CA GLY A 164 3.61 1.93 -7.19
C GLY A 164 4.59 0.75 -7.19
N VAL A 165 5.84 0.97 -7.62
CA VAL A 165 6.89 -0.04 -7.58
C VAL A 165 7.26 -0.41 -6.15
N PHE A 166 7.38 0.57 -5.25
CA PHE A 166 7.70 0.31 -3.84
C PHE A 166 6.55 -0.37 -3.09
N PHE A 167 5.29 -0.07 -3.41
CA PHE A 167 4.14 -0.84 -2.89
C PHE A 167 4.18 -2.29 -3.38
N ALA A 168 4.51 -2.53 -4.66
CA ALA A 168 4.68 -3.88 -5.18
C ALA A 168 5.81 -4.62 -4.47
N LEU A 169 6.95 -3.96 -4.27
CA LEU A 169 8.10 -4.54 -3.56
C LEU A 169 7.75 -4.89 -2.11
N HIS A 170 7.05 -3.99 -1.40
CA HIS A 170 6.52 -4.25 -0.06
C HIS A 170 5.65 -5.51 -0.05
N TYR A 171 4.69 -5.61 -0.97
CA TYR A 171 3.78 -6.75 -1.05
C TYR A 171 4.52 -8.07 -1.30
N ILE A 172 5.49 -8.08 -2.23
CA ILE A 172 6.32 -9.25 -2.52
C ILE A 172 7.14 -9.67 -1.30
N THR A 173 7.73 -8.70 -0.60
CA THR A 173 8.52 -8.95 0.61
C THR A 173 7.66 -9.55 1.71
N MET A 174 6.45 -9.03 1.92
CA MET A 174 5.50 -9.58 2.91
C MET A 174 5.02 -10.98 2.56
N LYS A 175 4.92 -11.31 1.27
CA LYS A 175 4.53 -12.65 0.82
C LYS A 175 5.67 -13.68 0.96
N GLY A 176 6.92 -13.22 0.97
CA GLY A 176 8.10 -14.06 1.17
C GLY A 176 8.44 -14.32 2.65
N LEU A 177 7.70 -13.69 3.61
CA LEU A 177 7.76 -13.95 5.05
C LEU A 177 6.90 -15.15 5.43
#